data_5fed311d477f1a65facb30957fd9a7c7
#
_entry.id   5fed311d477f1a65facb30957fd9a7c7
#
_cell.length_a   1.000
_cell.length_b   1.000
_cell.length_c   1.000
_cell.angle_alpha   90.00
_cell.angle_beta   90.00
_cell.angle_gamma   90.00
#
_symmetry.space_group_name_H-M   'P 1'
#
loop_
_entity.id
_entity.type
_entity.pdbx_description
1 polymer ?
#
loop_
_entity_poly.entity_id
_entity_poly.type
_entity_poly.pdbx_seq_one_letter_code
_entity_poly.pdbx_strand_id
1 'polypeptide(L)'
;VFEGEQVVQGETIADGEPNPHDILRLQGVENLADYLVREIQDVYRLQGVKINDKHIEVIIRQMLRKVIVATPGESNYLRGEQIDKARFFEEEEQLLAQGKEPLTIDPVLLGITKASLATESFISAASFQETTRVLTEAAVRGLRDDLRGLKENVIVGRLIPAGTGFAHHAERRRTREQDL
;
A
#
# COMPACT_ATOMS: atom_id res chain seq x y z
N VAL A 1 -17.92 -20.49 -21.90
CA VAL A 1 -18.46 -19.62 -22.95
C VAL A 1 -18.87 -20.49 -24.14
N PHE A 2 -20.03 -20.23 -24.70
CA PHE A 2 -20.57 -20.98 -25.85
C PHE A 2 -20.42 -20.16 -27.13
N GLU A 3 -20.46 -20.85 -28.28
CA GLU A 3 -20.33 -20.20 -29.58
C GLU A 3 -21.49 -19.20 -29.81
N GLY A 4 -21.13 -17.94 -30.12
CA GLY A 4 -22.11 -16.84 -30.28
C GLY A 4 -22.43 -16.04 -29.02
N GLU A 5 -21.86 -16.37 -27.87
CA GLU A 5 -22.01 -15.62 -26.62
C GLU A 5 -21.13 -14.35 -26.62
N GLN A 6 -21.68 -13.25 -26.13
CA GLN A 6 -20.91 -12.00 -25.96
C GLN A 6 -20.14 -12.07 -24.65
N VAL A 7 -18.84 -11.81 -24.71
CA VAL A 7 -17.94 -11.76 -23.56
C VAL A 7 -17.51 -10.35 -23.25
N VAL A 8 -17.29 -10.06 -21.96
CA VAL A 8 -16.81 -8.79 -21.47
C VAL A 8 -15.31 -8.87 -21.16
N GLN A 9 -14.62 -7.74 -21.22
CA GLN A 9 -13.20 -7.71 -20.90
C GLN A 9 -12.93 -8.25 -19.49
N GLY A 10 -12.05 -9.24 -19.39
CA GLY A 10 -11.69 -9.88 -18.12
C GLY A 10 -12.61 -11.01 -17.68
N GLU A 11 -13.62 -11.38 -18.49
CA GLU A 11 -14.47 -12.52 -18.21
C GLU A 11 -13.72 -13.85 -18.39
N THR A 12 -14.00 -14.82 -17.50
CA THR A 12 -13.38 -16.14 -17.56
C THR A 12 -14.00 -16.98 -18.68
N ILE A 13 -13.22 -17.31 -19.69
CA ILE A 13 -13.67 -18.05 -20.90
C ILE A 13 -13.61 -19.57 -20.69
N ALA A 14 -12.70 -20.06 -19.86
CA ALA A 14 -12.51 -21.47 -19.58
C ALA A 14 -12.32 -21.69 -18.08
N ASP A 15 -12.61 -22.91 -17.61
CA ASP A 15 -12.39 -23.31 -16.23
C ASP A 15 -10.90 -23.18 -15.86
N GLY A 16 -10.64 -22.59 -14.70
CA GLY A 16 -9.31 -22.39 -14.16
C GLY A 16 -9.32 -21.37 -13.02
N GLU A 17 -8.27 -21.38 -12.22
CA GLU A 17 -8.09 -20.36 -11.18
C GLU A 17 -7.54 -19.06 -11.80
N PRO A 18 -8.27 -17.95 -11.72
CA PRO A 18 -7.79 -16.68 -12.26
C PRO A 18 -6.59 -16.18 -11.45
N ASN A 19 -5.60 -15.61 -12.15
CA ASN A 19 -4.48 -14.97 -11.50
C ASN A 19 -4.92 -13.61 -10.90
N PRO A 20 -4.73 -13.38 -9.59
CA PRO A 20 -5.11 -12.10 -8.95
C PRO A 20 -4.52 -10.85 -9.63
N HIS A 21 -3.30 -10.96 -10.19
CA HIS A 21 -2.67 -9.86 -10.93
C HIS A 21 -3.40 -9.54 -12.24
N ASP A 22 -3.94 -10.55 -12.93
CA ASP A 22 -4.71 -10.35 -14.15
C ASP A 22 -6.11 -9.79 -13.84
N ILE A 23 -6.74 -10.22 -12.74
CA ILE A 23 -7.98 -9.61 -12.25
C ILE A 23 -7.76 -8.11 -12.00
N LEU A 24 -6.69 -7.74 -11.29
CA LEU A 24 -6.37 -6.32 -11.03
C LEU A 24 -6.22 -5.53 -12.33
N ARG A 25 -5.49 -6.06 -13.28
CA ARG A 25 -5.21 -5.40 -14.56
C ARG A 25 -6.43 -5.25 -15.45
N LEU A 26 -7.30 -6.26 -15.51
CA LEU A 26 -8.41 -6.33 -16.46
C LEU A 26 -9.75 -5.86 -15.88
N GLN A 27 -10.00 -6.16 -14.61
CA GLN A 27 -11.28 -5.92 -13.94
C GLN A 27 -11.21 -4.83 -12.87
N GLY A 28 -10.00 -4.42 -12.45
CA GLY A 28 -9.81 -3.37 -11.47
C GLY A 28 -9.73 -3.82 -10.01
N VAL A 29 -9.61 -2.82 -9.12
CA VAL A 29 -9.34 -3.03 -7.69
C VAL A 29 -10.53 -3.64 -6.95
N GLU A 30 -11.75 -3.24 -7.28
CA GLU A 30 -12.97 -3.69 -6.59
C GLU A 30 -13.20 -5.19 -6.81
N ASN A 31 -13.16 -5.64 -8.06
CA ASN A 31 -13.34 -7.05 -8.40
C ASN A 31 -12.22 -7.94 -7.82
N LEU A 32 -10.99 -7.43 -7.75
CA LEU A 32 -9.90 -8.13 -7.08
C LEU A 32 -10.15 -8.26 -5.58
N ALA A 33 -10.61 -7.19 -4.92
CA ALA A 33 -10.89 -7.21 -3.49
C ALA A 33 -12.00 -8.23 -3.17
N ASP A 34 -13.09 -8.21 -3.92
CA ASP A 34 -14.21 -9.16 -3.77
C ASP A 34 -13.76 -10.60 -4.01
N TYR A 35 -12.94 -10.83 -5.02
CA TYR A 35 -12.37 -12.14 -5.29
C TYR A 35 -11.54 -12.64 -4.11
N LEU A 36 -10.60 -11.85 -3.61
CA LEU A 36 -9.72 -12.23 -2.50
C LEU A 36 -10.50 -12.44 -1.19
N VAL A 37 -11.48 -11.57 -0.90
CA VAL A 37 -12.34 -11.74 0.30
C VAL A 37 -13.10 -13.05 0.21
N ARG A 38 -13.71 -13.35 -0.93
CA ARG A 38 -14.48 -14.59 -1.14
C ARG A 38 -13.60 -15.82 -0.96
N GLU A 39 -12.47 -15.90 -1.64
CA GLU A 39 -11.57 -17.05 -1.57
C GLU A 39 -11.05 -17.29 -0.12
N ILE A 40 -10.69 -16.24 0.59
CA ILE A 40 -10.23 -16.36 1.99
C ILE A 40 -11.39 -16.76 2.90
N GLN A 41 -12.56 -16.17 2.75
CA GLN A 41 -13.74 -16.48 3.55
C GLN A 41 -14.23 -17.92 3.33
N ASP A 42 -14.13 -18.42 2.12
CA ASP A 42 -14.54 -19.80 1.82
C ASP A 42 -13.67 -20.83 2.56
N VAL A 43 -12.36 -20.56 2.68
CA VAL A 43 -11.47 -21.40 3.51
C VAL A 43 -11.89 -21.36 4.99
N TYR A 44 -12.21 -20.19 5.55
CA TYR A 44 -12.65 -20.08 6.93
C TYR A 44 -14.04 -20.70 7.16
N ARG A 45 -14.97 -20.51 6.23
CA ARG A 45 -16.33 -21.10 6.29
C ARG A 45 -16.30 -22.63 6.28
N LEU A 46 -15.41 -23.23 5.48
CA LEU A 46 -15.22 -24.69 5.45
C LEU A 46 -14.77 -25.25 6.82
N GLN A 47 -14.07 -24.43 7.61
CA GLN A 47 -13.64 -24.78 8.97
C GLN A 47 -14.66 -24.35 10.05
N GLY A 48 -15.81 -23.82 9.66
CA GLY A 48 -16.85 -23.36 10.60
C GLY A 48 -16.51 -22.05 11.33
N VAL A 49 -15.48 -21.33 10.90
CA VAL A 49 -15.06 -20.06 11.48
C VAL A 49 -15.78 -18.89 10.81
N LYS A 50 -16.44 -18.04 11.61
CA LYS A 50 -17.13 -16.83 11.12
C LYS A 50 -16.27 -15.62 11.38
N ILE A 51 -15.81 -14.95 10.32
CA ILE A 51 -15.04 -13.72 10.36
C ILE A 51 -15.79 -12.65 9.56
N ASN A 52 -15.79 -11.42 10.03
CA ASN A 52 -16.36 -10.32 9.26
C ASN A 52 -15.38 -9.89 8.16
N ASP A 53 -15.89 -9.61 6.97
CA ASP A 53 -15.11 -9.28 5.76
C ASP A 53 -14.16 -8.10 5.97
N LYS A 54 -14.54 -7.11 6.80
CA LYS A 54 -13.71 -5.93 7.08
C LYS A 54 -12.32 -6.26 7.62
N HIS A 55 -12.12 -7.38 8.31
CA HIS A 55 -10.80 -7.79 8.82
C HIS A 55 -9.88 -8.22 7.69
N ILE A 56 -10.43 -8.80 6.63
CA ILE A 56 -9.70 -9.21 5.42
C ILE A 56 -9.50 -7.99 4.51
N GLU A 57 -10.52 -7.17 4.32
CA GLU A 57 -10.48 -5.95 3.50
C GLU A 57 -9.41 -4.97 3.96
N VAL A 58 -9.20 -4.81 5.28
CA VAL A 58 -8.12 -3.98 5.83
C VAL A 58 -6.74 -4.46 5.38
N ILE A 59 -6.53 -5.79 5.32
CA ILE A 59 -5.27 -6.37 4.88
C ILE A 59 -5.11 -6.17 3.37
N ILE A 60 -6.15 -6.43 2.57
CA ILE A 60 -6.14 -6.23 1.12
C ILE A 60 -5.84 -4.77 0.77
N ARG A 61 -6.43 -3.82 1.50
CA ARG A 61 -6.14 -2.39 1.34
C ARG A 61 -4.64 -2.08 1.52
N GLN A 62 -3.97 -2.72 2.48
CA GLN A 62 -2.53 -2.54 2.65
C GLN A 62 -1.71 -3.18 1.53
N MET A 63 -2.17 -4.31 0.96
CA MET A 63 -1.53 -4.96 -0.19
C MET A 63 -1.65 -4.12 -1.48
N LEU A 64 -2.67 -3.28 -1.58
CA LEU A 64 -2.96 -2.39 -2.73
C LEU A 64 -2.53 -0.93 -2.47
N ARG A 65 -1.75 -0.69 -1.42
CA ARG A 65 -1.32 0.66 -1.03
C ARG A 65 -0.31 1.28 -2.01
N LYS A 66 0.51 0.46 -2.66
CA LYS A 66 1.54 0.91 -3.59
C LYS A 66 1.01 0.92 -5.03
N VAL A 67 1.53 1.84 -5.81
CA VAL A 67 1.28 1.98 -7.25
C VAL A 67 2.60 2.10 -7.98
N ILE A 68 2.60 1.74 -9.26
CA ILE A 68 3.78 1.87 -10.13
C ILE A 68 3.57 3.06 -11.07
N VAL A 69 4.58 3.90 -11.22
CA VAL A 69 4.56 5.01 -12.17
C VAL A 69 4.66 4.46 -13.60
N ALA A 70 3.58 4.60 -14.37
CA ALA A 70 3.53 4.21 -15.77
C ALA A 70 4.18 5.28 -16.67
N THR A 71 3.75 6.54 -16.51
CA THR A 71 4.33 7.70 -17.18
C THR A 71 4.65 8.77 -16.15
N PRO A 72 5.90 9.22 -16.03
CA PRO A 72 6.30 10.18 -14.99
C PRO A 72 5.77 11.61 -15.22
N GLY A 73 5.32 11.96 -16.43
CA GLY A 73 4.96 13.34 -16.76
C GLY A 73 6.12 14.30 -16.48
N GLU A 74 5.82 15.44 -15.86
CA GLU A 74 6.81 16.43 -15.38
C GLU A 74 7.16 16.26 -13.89
N SER A 75 6.95 15.06 -13.33
CA SER A 75 7.30 14.73 -11.94
C SER A 75 8.78 14.32 -11.81
N ASN A 76 9.26 14.25 -10.56
CA ASN A 76 10.62 13.79 -10.25
C ASN A 76 10.75 12.26 -10.16
N TYR A 77 9.70 11.51 -10.46
CA TYR A 77 9.70 10.05 -10.39
C TYR A 77 10.21 9.41 -11.66
N LEU A 78 10.71 8.18 -11.53
CA LEU A 78 11.16 7.38 -12.65
C LEU A 78 10.05 6.40 -13.08
N ARG A 79 10.02 6.08 -14.37
CA ARG A 79 9.12 5.06 -14.90
C ARG A 79 9.40 3.71 -14.24
N GLY A 80 8.37 3.04 -13.73
CA GLY A 80 8.47 1.77 -13.01
C GLY A 80 8.77 1.92 -11.51
N GLU A 81 8.91 3.13 -11.00
CA GLU A 81 9.10 3.38 -9.58
C GLU A 81 7.81 3.09 -8.79
N GLN A 82 7.97 2.49 -7.61
CA GLN A 82 6.84 2.19 -6.71
C GLN A 82 6.69 3.31 -5.68
N ILE A 83 5.53 3.94 -5.69
CA ILE A 83 5.19 5.02 -4.77
C ILE A 83 3.93 4.68 -3.95
N ASP A 84 3.74 5.35 -2.83
CA ASP A 84 2.50 5.27 -2.07
C ASP A 84 1.36 6.00 -2.81
N LYS A 85 0.18 5.38 -2.84
CA LYS A 85 -1.01 5.98 -3.45
C LYS A 85 -1.36 7.37 -2.86
N ALA A 86 -1.09 7.57 -1.56
CA ALA A 86 -1.30 8.87 -0.93
C ALA A 86 -0.35 9.94 -1.49
N ARG A 87 0.92 9.61 -1.65
CA ARG A 87 1.91 10.52 -2.28
C ARG A 87 1.60 10.82 -3.73
N PHE A 88 1.07 9.85 -4.46
CA PHE A 88 0.62 10.08 -5.83
C PHE A 88 -0.43 11.20 -5.89
N PHE A 89 -1.46 11.16 -5.04
CA PHE A 89 -2.49 12.18 -5.04
C PHE A 89 -1.98 13.56 -4.64
N GLU A 90 -1.05 13.64 -3.66
CA GLU A 90 -0.42 14.89 -3.26
C GLU A 90 0.40 15.51 -4.41
N GLU A 91 1.16 14.69 -5.12
CA GLU A 91 2.00 15.12 -6.26
C GLU A 91 1.15 15.51 -7.47
N GLU A 92 0.12 14.73 -7.78
CA GLU A 92 -0.84 15.03 -8.85
C GLU A 92 -1.50 16.39 -8.63
N GLU A 93 -1.98 16.67 -7.41
CA GLU A 93 -2.59 17.95 -7.05
C GLU A 93 -1.60 19.11 -7.22
N GLN A 94 -0.34 18.93 -6.80
CA GLN A 94 0.70 19.94 -6.95
C GLN A 94 1.05 20.21 -8.43
N LEU A 95 1.17 19.16 -9.26
CA LEU A 95 1.46 19.31 -10.68
C LEU A 95 0.31 20.01 -11.41
N LEU A 96 -0.92 19.64 -11.13
CA LEU A 96 -2.11 20.29 -11.69
C LEU A 96 -2.20 21.76 -11.28
N ALA A 97 -1.89 22.09 -10.01
CA ALA A 97 -1.86 23.47 -9.55
C ALA A 97 -0.78 24.32 -10.24
N GLN A 98 0.32 23.70 -10.68
CA GLN A 98 1.39 24.34 -11.45
C GLN A 98 1.14 24.35 -12.98
N GLY A 99 0.04 23.73 -13.45
CA GLY A 99 -0.28 23.61 -14.88
C GLY A 99 0.65 22.65 -15.64
N LYS A 100 1.29 21.73 -14.93
CA LYS A 100 2.19 20.71 -15.48
C LYS A 100 1.45 19.44 -15.85
N GLU A 101 2.07 18.62 -16.70
CA GLU A 101 1.51 17.33 -17.07
C GLU A 101 1.54 16.35 -15.89
N PRO A 102 0.37 15.78 -15.50
CA PRO A 102 0.30 14.85 -14.37
C PRO A 102 0.97 13.51 -14.71
N LEU A 103 1.40 12.79 -13.67
CA LEU A 103 1.89 11.44 -13.81
C LEU A 103 0.72 10.45 -13.92
N THR A 104 0.94 9.34 -14.63
CA THR A 104 0.00 8.22 -14.68
C THR A 104 0.54 7.02 -13.91
N ILE A 105 -0.37 6.25 -13.29
CA ILE A 105 -0.02 5.13 -12.44
C ILE A 105 -0.78 3.87 -12.83
N ASP A 106 -0.15 2.74 -12.57
CA ASP A 106 -0.78 1.42 -12.63
C ASP A 106 -0.89 0.86 -11.20
N PRO A 107 -2.06 0.32 -10.81
CA PRO A 107 -2.20 -0.34 -9.52
C PRO A 107 -1.36 -1.61 -9.46
N VAL A 108 -0.78 -1.89 -8.31
CA VAL A 108 0.01 -3.10 -8.08
C VAL A 108 -0.48 -3.85 -6.85
N LEU A 109 -0.58 -5.17 -6.97
CA LEU A 109 -0.86 -6.05 -5.85
C LEU A 109 0.46 -6.57 -5.28
N LEU A 110 0.73 -6.22 -4.02
CA LEU A 110 1.86 -6.76 -3.27
C LEU A 110 1.40 -7.90 -2.36
N GLY A 111 2.17 -8.99 -2.31
CA GLY A 111 1.97 -10.01 -1.28
C GLY A 111 2.19 -9.44 0.12
N ILE A 112 1.61 -10.07 1.15
CA ILE A 112 1.62 -9.60 2.54
C ILE A 112 3.05 -9.26 3.01
N THR A 113 4.03 -10.12 2.76
CA THR A 113 5.42 -9.90 3.15
C THR A 113 6.02 -8.67 2.46
N LYS A 114 5.84 -8.54 1.14
CA LYS A 114 6.34 -7.38 0.38
C LYS A 114 5.66 -6.09 0.81
N ALA A 115 4.35 -6.11 1.04
CA ALA A 115 3.61 -4.96 1.53
C ALA A 115 4.10 -4.50 2.91
N SER A 116 4.43 -5.44 3.80
CA SER A 116 4.96 -5.15 5.13
C SER A 116 6.38 -4.59 5.11
N LEU A 117 7.21 -5.01 4.16
CA LEU A 117 8.58 -4.49 3.98
C LEU A 117 8.63 -3.18 3.19
N ALA A 118 7.62 -2.89 2.38
CA ALA A 118 7.52 -1.67 1.58
C ALA A 118 6.94 -0.47 2.34
N THR A 119 7.00 -0.47 3.67
CA THR A 119 6.54 0.64 4.51
C THR A 119 7.53 1.80 4.48
N GLU A 120 7.07 3.02 4.75
CA GLU A 120 7.93 4.21 4.83
C GLU A 120 8.92 4.14 6.00
N SER A 121 8.53 3.50 7.11
CA SER A 121 9.38 3.32 8.28
C SER A 121 10.32 2.12 8.10
N PHE A 122 11.60 2.37 7.92
CA PHE A 122 12.60 1.31 7.88
C PHE A 122 12.78 0.61 9.24
N ILE A 123 12.52 1.29 10.35
CA ILE A 123 12.54 0.69 11.70
C ILE A 123 11.44 -0.36 11.81
N SER A 124 10.24 -0.03 11.37
CA SER A 124 9.11 -0.96 11.34
C SER A 124 9.39 -2.17 10.43
N ALA A 125 9.93 -1.94 9.24
CA ALA A 125 10.29 -3.00 8.29
C ALA A 125 11.38 -3.92 8.86
N ALA A 126 12.45 -3.36 9.43
CA ALA A 126 13.55 -4.10 10.03
C ALA A 126 13.12 -5.00 11.20
N SER A 127 12.09 -4.58 11.95
CA SER A 127 11.55 -5.37 13.07
C SER A 127 10.70 -6.56 12.63
N PHE A 128 10.34 -6.65 11.36
CA PHE A 128 9.50 -7.73 10.84
C PHE A 128 10.32 -8.87 10.25
N GLN A 129 11.10 -8.61 9.21
CA GLN A 129 11.96 -9.60 8.55
C GLN A 129 13.18 -8.92 7.90
N GLU A 130 14.20 -9.71 7.57
CA GLU A 130 15.39 -9.25 6.84
C GLU A 130 16.07 -8.04 7.51
N THR A 131 16.17 -8.04 8.83
CA THR A 131 16.66 -6.91 9.65
C THR A 131 17.96 -6.32 9.13
N THR A 132 18.96 -7.15 8.86
CA THR A 132 20.29 -6.72 8.40
C THR A 132 20.21 -6.05 7.04
N ARG A 133 19.47 -6.63 6.09
CA ARG A 133 19.29 -6.08 4.75
C ARG A 133 18.60 -4.73 4.79
N VAL A 134 17.46 -4.64 5.49
CA VAL A 134 16.68 -3.40 5.60
C VAL A 134 17.51 -2.28 6.23
N LEU A 135 18.23 -2.55 7.33
CA LEU A 135 19.08 -1.56 7.99
C LEU A 135 20.27 -1.14 7.13
N THR A 136 20.88 -2.08 6.40
CA THR A 136 21.99 -1.78 5.48
C THR A 136 21.50 -0.88 4.34
N GLU A 137 20.38 -1.21 3.70
CA GLU A 137 19.79 -0.38 2.64
C GLU A 137 19.42 1.01 3.15
N ALA A 138 18.83 1.11 4.34
CA ALA A 138 18.47 2.38 4.95
C ALA A 138 19.71 3.25 5.23
N ALA A 139 20.79 2.63 5.75
CA ALA A 139 22.05 3.31 6.02
C ALA A 139 22.74 3.81 4.73
N VAL A 140 22.80 2.96 3.69
CA VAL A 140 23.41 3.33 2.40
C VAL A 140 22.65 4.48 1.72
N ARG A 141 21.31 4.46 1.80
CA ARG A 141 20.46 5.52 1.22
C ARG A 141 20.36 6.76 2.09
N GLY A 142 20.87 6.76 3.32
CA GLY A 142 20.72 7.85 4.27
C GLY A 142 19.26 8.12 4.65
N LEU A 143 18.44 7.08 4.74
CA LEU A 143 17.02 7.22 5.04
C LEU A 143 16.79 7.76 6.44
N ARG A 144 15.75 8.59 6.56
CA ARG A 144 15.28 9.15 7.82
C ARG A 144 13.89 8.57 8.14
N ASP A 145 13.69 8.15 9.39
CA ASP A 145 12.40 7.72 9.91
C ASP A 145 11.78 8.84 10.75
N ASP A 146 10.62 9.31 10.34
CA ASP A 146 9.94 10.42 11.02
C ASP A 146 9.10 9.96 12.24
N LEU A 147 9.13 8.67 12.57
CA LEU A 147 8.41 8.07 13.72
C LEU A 147 6.91 8.41 13.73
N ARG A 148 6.25 8.32 12.59
CA ARG A 148 4.83 8.65 12.45
C ARG A 148 3.88 7.56 12.94
N GLY A 149 4.30 6.30 12.88
CA GLY A 149 3.48 5.15 13.25
C GLY A 149 3.62 4.75 14.72
N LEU A 150 2.91 3.71 15.11
CA LEU A 150 2.93 3.20 16.49
C LEU A 150 4.17 2.34 16.75
N LYS A 151 4.48 1.42 15.83
CA LYS A 151 5.50 0.39 16.01
C LYS A 151 6.90 0.97 16.18
N GLU A 152 7.31 1.91 15.35
CA GLU A 152 8.60 2.57 15.43
C GLU A 152 8.77 3.37 16.73
N ASN A 153 7.71 4.02 17.22
CA ASN A 153 7.77 4.72 18.50
C ASN A 153 7.93 3.76 19.67
N VAL A 154 7.24 2.62 19.65
CA VAL A 154 7.41 1.57 20.66
C VAL A 154 8.84 1.03 20.66
N ILE A 155 9.40 0.76 19.50
CA ILE A 155 10.77 0.21 19.37
C ILE A 155 11.81 1.17 19.94
N VAL A 156 11.68 2.47 19.69
CA VAL A 156 12.61 3.49 20.21
C VAL A 156 12.30 3.95 21.65
N GLY A 157 11.29 3.37 22.30
CA GLY A 157 10.91 3.69 23.68
C GLY A 157 10.25 5.06 23.85
N ARG A 158 9.57 5.57 22.81
CA ARG A 158 8.82 6.85 22.86
C ARG A 158 7.32 6.61 23.07
N LEU A 159 6.63 7.65 23.53
CA LEU A 159 5.16 7.64 23.57
C LEU A 159 4.62 7.46 22.14
N ILE A 160 3.61 6.60 22.01
CA ILE A 160 2.94 6.39 20.73
C ILE A 160 2.09 7.62 20.37
N PRO A 161 1.93 7.97 19.08
CA PRO A 161 1.10 9.07 18.63
C PRO A 161 -0.40 8.71 18.64
N ALA A 162 -0.88 8.18 19.79
CA ALA A 162 -2.27 7.81 20.03
C ALA A 162 -2.61 7.96 21.52
N GLY A 163 -3.88 8.15 21.86
CA GLY A 163 -4.31 8.36 23.22
C GLY A 163 -3.65 9.58 23.86
N THR A 164 -3.10 9.44 25.06
CA THR A 164 -2.40 10.52 25.78
C THR A 164 -1.14 11.02 25.09
N GLY A 165 -0.48 10.17 24.30
CA GLY A 165 0.68 10.55 23.50
C GLY A 165 0.37 11.46 22.32
N PHE A 166 -0.88 11.51 21.86
CA PHE A 166 -1.28 12.33 20.73
C PHE A 166 -1.04 13.84 20.97
N ALA A 167 -1.46 14.33 22.14
CA ALA A 167 -1.24 15.73 22.53
C ALA A 167 0.24 16.06 22.65
N HIS A 168 1.04 15.19 23.27
CA HIS A 168 2.50 15.34 23.37
C HIS A 168 3.19 15.45 21.99
N HIS A 169 2.82 14.59 21.05
CA HIS A 169 3.38 14.64 19.71
C HIS A 169 2.92 15.87 18.91
N ALA A 170 1.70 16.34 19.10
CA ALA A 170 1.19 17.56 18.46
C ALA A 170 1.92 18.81 18.96
N GLU A 171 2.11 18.92 20.28
CA GLU A 171 2.84 20.03 20.90
C GLU A 171 4.30 20.08 20.42
N ARG A 172 4.98 18.94 20.39
CA ARG A 172 6.35 18.83 19.92
C ARG A 172 6.53 19.19 18.43
N ARG A 173 5.54 18.94 17.58
CA ARG A 173 5.55 19.40 16.19
C ARG A 173 5.45 20.92 16.09
N ARG A 174 4.51 21.52 16.83
CA ARG A 174 4.36 23.00 16.89
C ARG A 174 5.62 23.71 17.34
N THR A 175 6.29 23.21 18.40
CA THR A 175 7.54 23.78 18.86
C THR A 175 8.62 23.73 17.79
N ARG A 176 8.74 22.61 17.07
CA ARG A 176 9.69 22.44 15.99
C ARG A 176 9.44 23.37 14.78
N GLU A 177 8.19 23.66 14.47
CA GLU A 177 7.80 24.59 13.41
C GLU A 177 8.03 26.05 13.79
N GLN A 178 8.08 26.35 15.09
CA GLN A 178 8.40 27.69 15.60
C GLN A 178 9.90 27.95 15.71
N ASP A 179 10.72 26.91 15.80
CA ASP A 179 12.18 26.97 15.90
C ASP A 179 12.89 26.98 14.53
N LEU A 180 12.13 26.88 13.42
CA LEU A 180 12.59 26.95 12.02
C LEU A 180 12.20 28.28 11.37
#